data_988c68efcdcaec621a0e8db5eea66d1a
#
_entry.id   988c68efcdcaec621a0e8db5eea66d1a
#
_cell.length_a   1.000
_cell.length_b   1.000
_cell.length_c   1.000
_cell.angle_alpha   90.00
_cell.angle_beta   90.00
_cell.angle_gamma   90.00
#
_symmetry.space_group_name_H-M   'P 1'
#
loop_
_entity.id
_entity.type
_entity.pdbx_description
1 polymer ?
#
loop_
_entity_poly.entity_id
_entity_poly.type
_entity_poly.pdbx_seq_one_letter_code
_entity_poly.pdbx_strand_id
1 'polypeptide(L)'
;MLPDLSINYPDGMGGLGLDDSFARRYLSKNLTILLGDADANPDAPDLPRNEAAQAQGPHRLARGLWHYEYCRKVAQRLGTCFGWRLETVPGAVHVDQAMFEIGAQILVGLEDRESWARVERIDLLR
;
A
#
# COMPACT_ATOMS: atom_id res chain seq x y z
N MET A 1 -7.38 -1.07 -4.85
CA MET A 1 -8.67 -1.74 -4.60
C MET A 1 -8.65 -2.35 -3.20
N LEU A 2 -9.62 -2.00 -2.37
CA LEU A 2 -9.74 -2.52 -1.00
C LEU A 2 -10.33 -3.95 -1.01
N PRO A 3 -9.88 -4.86 -0.14
CA PRO A 3 -10.51 -6.16 0.04
C PRO A 3 -11.81 -6.03 0.84
N ASP A 4 -12.72 -5.19 0.38
CA ASP A 4 -13.99 -4.85 1.00
C ASP A 4 -15.13 -5.04 0.00
N LEU A 5 -16.03 -5.99 0.30
CA LEU A 5 -17.14 -6.34 -0.56
C LEU A 5 -18.31 -5.34 -0.46
N SER A 6 -18.32 -4.48 0.55
CA SER A 6 -19.33 -3.42 0.72
C SER A 6 -19.03 -2.17 -0.11
N ILE A 7 -17.79 -2.02 -0.58
CA ILE A 7 -17.32 -0.91 -1.41
C ILE A 7 -17.19 -1.42 -2.85
N ASN A 8 -17.89 -0.78 -3.78
CA ASN A 8 -17.86 -1.19 -5.20
C ASN A 8 -16.50 -0.93 -5.86
N TYR A 9 -16.20 -1.74 -6.89
CA TYR A 9 -15.07 -1.46 -7.78
C TYR A 9 -15.21 -0.07 -8.42
N PRO A 10 -14.14 0.73 -8.59
CA PRO A 10 -12.71 0.34 -8.44
C PRO A 10 -12.13 0.55 -7.04
N ASP A 11 -12.84 1.15 -6.11
CA ASP A 11 -12.31 1.47 -4.78
C ASP A 11 -12.26 0.23 -3.86
N GLY A 12 -13.25 -0.67 -4.00
CA GLY A 12 -13.33 -1.95 -3.29
C GLY A 12 -13.61 -3.14 -4.21
N MET A 13 -13.91 -4.29 -3.61
CA MET A 13 -14.19 -5.56 -4.33
C MET A 13 -15.68 -5.82 -4.55
N GLY A 14 -16.55 -4.89 -4.14
CA GLY A 14 -18.00 -5.00 -4.31
C GLY A 14 -18.42 -5.03 -5.78
N GLY A 15 -19.48 -5.76 -6.09
CA GLY A 15 -20.00 -5.89 -7.44
C GLY A 15 -19.22 -6.80 -8.40
N LEU A 16 -18.09 -7.38 -7.96
CA LEU A 16 -17.26 -8.26 -8.79
C LEU A 16 -17.60 -9.76 -8.63
N GLY A 17 -18.60 -10.11 -7.83
CA GLY A 17 -18.91 -11.52 -7.55
C GLY A 17 -17.83 -12.25 -6.73
N LEU A 18 -16.95 -11.50 -6.04
CA LEU A 18 -15.90 -12.05 -5.19
C LEU A 18 -16.43 -12.29 -3.78
N ASP A 19 -15.79 -13.22 -3.07
CA ASP A 19 -16.12 -13.60 -1.71
C ASP A 19 -14.91 -13.47 -0.76
N ASP A 20 -15.11 -13.78 0.51
CA ASP A 20 -14.05 -13.76 1.52
C ASP A 20 -12.90 -14.72 1.19
N SER A 21 -13.14 -15.78 0.44
CA SER A 21 -12.07 -16.72 0.04
C SER A 21 -11.08 -16.05 -0.90
N PHE A 22 -11.57 -15.18 -1.80
CA PHE A 22 -10.72 -14.36 -2.65
C PHE A 22 -9.92 -13.36 -1.82
N ALA A 23 -10.57 -12.65 -0.89
CA ALA A 23 -9.90 -11.68 -0.02
C ALA A 23 -8.78 -12.36 0.80
N ARG A 24 -9.02 -13.56 1.36
CA ARG A 24 -8.00 -14.34 2.07
C ARG A 24 -6.80 -14.66 1.18
N ARG A 25 -7.04 -15.17 -0.05
CA ARG A 25 -5.96 -15.46 -1.01
C ARG A 25 -5.19 -14.22 -1.43
N TYR A 26 -5.89 -13.10 -1.63
CA TYR A 26 -5.27 -11.83 -1.99
C TYR A 26 -4.36 -11.31 -0.88
N LEU A 27 -4.84 -11.28 0.36
CA LEU A 27 -4.09 -10.78 1.51
C LEU A 27 -2.91 -11.68 1.91
N SER A 28 -2.96 -12.98 1.61
CA SER A 28 -1.87 -13.91 1.90
C SER A 28 -0.75 -13.92 0.85
N LYS A 29 -0.90 -13.18 -0.26
CA LYS A 29 0.15 -13.10 -1.30
C LYS A 29 1.39 -12.38 -0.77
N ASN A 30 2.56 -12.78 -1.27
CA ASN A 30 3.78 -12.02 -1.06
C ASN A 30 3.74 -10.78 -1.97
N LEU A 31 3.39 -9.64 -1.40
CA LEU A 31 3.23 -8.37 -2.08
C LEU A 31 4.02 -7.29 -1.32
N THR A 32 4.77 -6.48 -2.04
CA THR A 32 5.44 -5.31 -1.47
C THR A 32 4.75 -4.05 -1.98
N ILE A 33 4.28 -3.21 -1.05
CA ILE A 33 3.88 -1.83 -1.34
C ILE A 33 5.11 -0.97 -1.17
N LEU A 34 5.47 -0.26 -2.24
CA LEU A 34 6.60 0.67 -2.24
C LEU A 34 6.08 2.10 -2.35
N LEU A 35 6.43 2.97 -1.40
CA LEU A 35 5.98 4.35 -1.33
C LEU A 35 7.18 5.30 -1.29
N GLY A 36 7.10 6.41 -2.03
CA GLY A 36 8.03 7.53 -1.84
C GLY A 36 7.59 8.37 -0.63
N ASP A 37 8.49 8.66 0.30
CA ASP A 37 8.14 9.43 1.50
C ASP A 37 7.95 10.93 1.22
N ALA A 38 8.46 11.44 0.09
CA ALA A 38 8.20 12.80 -0.38
C ALA A 38 6.91 12.92 -1.25
N ASP A 39 6.18 11.82 -1.53
CA ASP A 39 4.91 11.85 -2.29
C ASP A 39 3.73 12.29 -1.40
N ALA A 40 3.92 13.43 -0.76
CA ALA A 40 3.02 14.00 0.24
C ALA A 40 2.32 15.31 -0.21
N ASN A 41 2.25 15.55 -1.52
CA ASN A 41 1.58 16.72 -2.06
C ASN A 41 0.06 16.50 -2.21
N PRO A 42 -0.81 17.16 -1.41
CA PRO A 42 -2.27 17.04 -1.53
C PRO A 42 -2.82 17.73 -2.78
N ASP A 43 -2.04 18.63 -3.40
CA ASP A 43 -2.44 19.42 -4.57
C ASP A 43 -1.89 18.86 -5.89
N ALA A 44 -1.34 17.65 -5.88
CA ALA A 44 -0.88 17.00 -7.10
C ALA A 44 -2.01 16.93 -8.14
N PRO A 45 -1.76 17.37 -9.40
CA PRO A 45 -2.84 17.59 -10.39
C PRO A 45 -3.54 16.30 -10.82
N ASP A 46 -2.85 15.18 -10.74
CA ASP A 46 -3.34 13.84 -11.11
C ASP A 46 -3.82 13.00 -9.91
N LEU A 47 -3.92 13.62 -8.72
CA LEU A 47 -4.42 12.96 -7.52
C LEU A 47 -5.95 12.83 -7.57
N PRO A 48 -6.53 11.60 -7.52
CA PRO A 48 -7.98 11.41 -7.46
C PRO A 48 -8.61 12.15 -6.27
N ARG A 49 -9.74 12.85 -6.51
CA ARG A 49 -10.38 13.71 -5.51
C ARG A 49 -11.84 13.31 -5.23
N ASN A 50 -12.25 12.12 -5.66
CA ASN A 50 -13.57 11.58 -5.28
C ASN A 50 -13.59 11.29 -3.76
N GLU A 51 -14.79 11.18 -3.21
CA GLU A 51 -15.00 10.98 -1.78
C GLU A 51 -14.27 9.74 -1.24
N ALA A 52 -14.36 8.61 -1.96
CA ALA A 52 -13.71 7.36 -1.58
C ALA A 52 -12.17 7.48 -1.55
N ALA A 53 -11.58 8.22 -2.48
CA ALA A 53 -10.15 8.48 -2.49
C ALA A 53 -9.71 9.43 -1.36
N GLN A 54 -10.50 10.46 -1.08
CA GLN A 54 -10.22 11.41 0.00
C GLN A 54 -10.34 10.77 1.39
N ALA A 55 -11.26 9.83 1.57
CA ALA A 55 -11.41 9.07 2.81
C ALA A 55 -10.17 8.24 3.16
N GLN A 56 -9.33 7.90 2.16
CA GLN A 56 -8.08 7.16 2.36
C GLN A 56 -6.91 8.06 2.78
N GLY A 57 -7.00 9.37 2.56
CA GLY A 57 -5.98 10.33 2.97
C GLY A 57 -5.77 11.48 1.98
N PRO A 58 -5.06 12.54 2.41
CA PRO A 58 -4.92 13.77 1.63
C PRO A 58 -3.95 13.65 0.44
N HIS A 59 -3.03 12.72 0.44
CA HIS A 59 -1.99 12.54 -0.58
C HIS A 59 -1.60 11.06 -0.73
N ARG A 60 -0.81 10.73 -1.76
CA ARG A 60 -0.51 9.34 -2.13
C ARG A 60 0.18 8.56 -1.02
N LEU A 61 1.19 9.16 -0.36
CA LEU A 61 1.85 8.51 0.77
C LEU A 61 0.83 8.14 1.87
N ALA A 62 -0.01 9.07 2.30
CA ALA A 62 -1.03 8.81 3.33
C ALA A 62 -2.00 7.70 2.90
N ARG A 63 -2.43 7.70 1.63
CA ARG A 63 -3.33 6.66 1.08
C ARG A 63 -2.68 5.29 1.02
N GLY A 64 -1.40 5.22 0.66
CA GLY A 64 -0.66 3.97 0.63
C GLY A 64 -0.50 3.37 2.03
N LEU A 65 -0.14 4.18 3.02
CA LEU A 65 -0.06 3.79 4.44
C LEU A 65 -1.41 3.32 4.97
N TRP A 66 -2.46 4.09 4.71
CA TRP A 66 -3.83 3.76 5.11
C TRP A 66 -4.29 2.43 4.47
N HIS A 67 -4.02 2.24 3.18
CA HIS A 67 -4.37 1.01 2.46
C HIS A 67 -3.70 -0.22 3.06
N TYR A 68 -2.41 -0.16 3.35
CA TYR A 68 -1.67 -1.24 3.98
C TYR A 68 -2.28 -1.61 5.34
N GLU A 69 -2.53 -0.63 6.21
CA GLU A 69 -3.12 -0.86 7.52
C GLU A 69 -4.55 -1.39 7.45
N TYR A 70 -5.35 -0.88 6.52
CA TYR A 70 -6.69 -1.38 6.27
C TYR A 70 -6.66 -2.87 5.90
N CYS A 71 -5.81 -3.25 4.94
CA CYS A 71 -5.66 -4.63 4.49
C CYS A 71 -5.16 -5.55 5.62
N ARG A 72 -4.25 -5.08 6.46
CA ARG A 72 -3.77 -5.81 7.64
C ARG A 72 -4.91 -6.10 8.63
N LYS A 73 -5.75 -5.10 8.91
CA LYS A 73 -6.93 -5.27 9.79
C LYS A 73 -7.96 -6.24 9.19
N VAL A 74 -8.16 -6.18 7.88
CA VAL A 74 -9.05 -7.14 7.19
C VAL A 74 -8.51 -8.56 7.30
N ALA A 75 -7.21 -8.76 7.11
CA ALA A 75 -6.58 -10.08 7.28
C ALA A 75 -6.79 -10.64 8.69
N GLN A 76 -6.61 -9.80 9.72
CA GLN A 76 -6.90 -10.18 11.12
C GLN A 76 -8.37 -10.58 11.31
N ARG A 77 -9.30 -9.77 10.82
CA ARG A 77 -10.75 -10.06 10.92
C ARG A 77 -11.12 -11.37 10.22
N LEU A 78 -10.51 -11.64 9.08
CA LEU A 78 -10.73 -12.87 8.33
C LEU A 78 -9.97 -14.08 8.89
N GLY A 79 -9.07 -13.92 9.85
CA GLY A 79 -8.24 -15.00 10.38
C GLY A 79 -7.32 -15.61 9.32
N THR A 80 -6.71 -14.77 8.46
CA THR A 80 -5.77 -15.21 7.41
C THR A 80 -4.39 -14.61 7.62
N CYS A 81 -3.36 -15.26 7.07
CA CYS A 81 -2.02 -14.69 7.03
C CYS A 81 -2.01 -13.39 6.22
N PHE A 82 -1.25 -12.41 6.68
CA PHE A 82 -1.00 -11.19 5.93
C PHE A 82 0.42 -11.24 5.36
N GLY A 83 0.53 -11.46 4.05
CA GLY A 83 1.79 -11.68 3.36
C GLY A 83 2.43 -10.40 2.79
N TRP A 84 1.83 -9.23 3.05
CA TRP A 84 2.29 -7.98 2.47
C TRP A 84 3.41 -7.34 3.27
N ARG A 85 4.27 -6.61 2.55
CA ARG A 85 5.30 -5.75 3.13
C ARG A 85 5.07 -4.31 2.71
N LEU A 86 5.54 -3.38 3.52
CA LEU A 86 5.52 -1.96 3.25
C LEU A 86 6.95 -1.44 3.33
N GLU A 87 7.39 -0.80 2.25
CA GLU A 87 8.71 -0.19 2.13
C GLU A 87 8.55 1.27 1.70
N THR A 88 9.40 2.14 2.21
CA THR A 88 9.43 3.55 1.81
C THR A 88 10.78 3.91 1.21
N VAL A 89 10.76 4.76 0.19
CA VAL A 89 11.98 5.26 -0.48
C VAL A 89 12.20 6.71 -0.03
N PRO A 90 13.29 6.97 0.73
CA PRO A 90 13.58 8.30 1.24
C PRO A 90 13.75 9.34 0.13
N GLY A 91 13.06 10.49 0.26
CA GLY A 91 13.12 11.61 -0.68
C GLY A 91 12.43 11.38 -2.02
N ALA A 92 11.93 10.19 -2.31
CA ALA A 92 11.30 9.89 -3.57
C ALA A 92 9.85 10.42 -3.64
N VAL A 93 9.47 10.89 -4.82
CA VAL A 93 8.09 11.24 -5.20
C VAL A 93 7.44 10.12 -6.02
N HIS A 94 6.19 10.33 -6.50
CA HIS A 94 5.40 9.29 -7.16
C HIS A 94 6.09 8.66 -8.39
N VAL A 95 6.71 9.49 -9.22
CA VAL A 95 7.47 9.04 -10.41
C VAL A 95 8.92 9.49 -10.24
N ASP A 96 9.75 8.60 -9.70
CA ASP A 96 11.14 8.88 -9.39
C ASP A 96 12.01 7.70 -9.83
N GLN A 97 13.22 7.99 -10.32
CA GLN A 97 14.19 6.98 -10.71
C GLN A 97 14.49 6.02 -9.55
N ALA A 98 14.61 6.54 -8.33
CA ALA A 98 14.85 5.73 -7.13
C ALA A 98 13.75 4.70 -6.88
N MET A 99 12.48 5.01 -7.18
CA MET A 99 11.37 4.05 -7.04
C MET A 99 11.54 2.84 -7.97
N PHE A 100 12.01 3.06 -9.22
CA PHE A 100 12.24 1.99 -10.18
C PHE A 100 13.44 1.13 -9.80
N GLU A 101 14.53 1.75 -9.35
CA GLU A 101 15.76 1.04 -8.94
C GLU A 101 15.49 0.14 -7.74
N ILE A 102 14.83 0.67 -6.73
CA ILE A 102 14.46 -0.08 -5.52
C ILE A 102 13.45 -1.19 -5.85
N GLY A 103 12.44 -0.87 -6.65
CA GLY A 103 11.46 -1.86 -7.10
C GLY A 103 12.11 -3.03 -7.85
N ALA A 104 13.09 -2.74 -8.71
CA ALA A 104 13.85 -3.75 -9.42
C ALA A 104 14.69 -4.63 -8.46
N GLN A 105 15.35 -4.03 -7.47
CA GLN A 105 16.12 -4.76 -6.45
C GLN A 105 15.23 -5.72 -5.65
N ILE A 106 14.05 -5.26 -5.23
CA ILE A 106 13.06 -6.11 -4.54
C ILE A 106 12.64 -7.29 -5.42
N LEU A 107 12.37 -7.05 -6.71
CA LEU A 107 11.89 -8.08 -7.64
C LEU A 107 12.95 -9.17 -7.92
N VAL A 108 14.23 -8.81 -7.99
CA VAL A 108 15.31 -9.76 -8.26
C VAL A 108 15.92 -10.36 -6.99
N GLY A 109 15.40 -9.99 -5.81
CA GLY A 109 15.89 -10.50 -4.52
C GLY A 109 17.29 -10.01 -4.15
N LEU A 110 17.77 -8.94 -4.77
CA LEU A 110 19.05 -8.27 -4.44
C LEU A 110 18.85 -7.30 -3.28
N GLU A 111 18.09 -7.69 -2.27
CA GLU A 111 17.95 -6.93 -1.04
C GLU A 111 19.28 -6.95 -0.30
N ASP A 112 20.12 -5.95 -0.51
CA ASP A 112 21.25 -5.69 0.37
C ASP A 112 20.69 -5.11 1.68
N ARG A 113 20.44 -6.03 2.63
CA ARG A 113 19.74 -5.72 3.90
C ARG A 113 20.50 -4.68 4.76
N GLU A 114 21.76 -4.43 4.48
CA GLU A 114 22.57 -3.47 5.23
C GLU A 114 22.30 -2.01 4.80
N SER A 115 21.90 -1.77 3.55
CA SER A 115 21.58 -0.41 3.07
C SER A 115 20.21 0.09 3.55
N TRP A 116 19.30 -0.82 3.90
CA TRP A 116 17.92 -0.55 4.34
C TRP A 116 17.76 -0.37 5.85
N ALA A 117 18.78 -0.66 6.66
CA ALA A 117 18.73 -0.54 8.11
C ALA A 117 18.54 0.91 8.61
N ARG A 118 18.44 1.89 7.71
CA ARG A 118 18.14 3.31 8.03
C ARG A 118 16.70 3.72 7.78
N VAL A 119 15.83 2.82 7.35
CA VAL A 119 14.39 3.11 7.33
C VAL A 119 13.91 2.98 8.77
N GLU A 120 13.92 4.08 9.49
CA GLU A 120 13.28 4.18 10.81
C GLU A 120 11.86 3.66 10.66
N ARG A 121 11.51 2.67 11.47
CA ARG A 121 10.11 2.25 11.62
C ARG A 121 9.31 3.51 11.96
N ILE A 122 8.51 3.96 11.01
CA ILE A 122 7.51 4.97 11.31
C ILE A 122 6.59 4.32 12.34
N ASP A 123 6.70 4.79 13.58
CA ASP A 123 5.90 4.30 14.69
C ASP A 123 4.46 4.81 14.48
N LEU A 124 3.64 4.00 13.78
CA LEU A 124 2.25 4.31 13.44
C LEU A 124 1.30 4.18 14.64
N LEU A 125 1.85 4.13 15.86
CA LEU A 125 1.08 3.96 17.10
C LEU A 125 1.09 5.22 17.98
N ARG A 126 1.05 6.41 17.39
CA ARG A 126 0.73 7.62 18.17
C ARG A 126 -0.45 8.38 17.58
#